data_3618f6ad1111ff103545941264f7cb89
#
_entry.id   3618f6ad1111ff103545941264f7cb89
#
_cell.length_a   1.000
_cell.length_b   1.000
_cell.length_c   1.000
_cell.angle_alpha   90.00
_cell.angle_beta   90.00
_cell.angle_gamma   90.00
#
_symmetry.space_group_name_H-M   'P 1'
#
loop_
_entity.id
_entity.type
_entity.pdbx_description
1 polymer ?
#
loop_
_entity_poly.entity_id
_entity_poly.type
_entity_poly.pdbx_seq_one_letter_code
_entity_poly.pdbx_strand_id
1 'polypeptide(L)'
;MNTKQEAGNEKVTIYDIARQAGVSTTTVHKALHGQKGVSDAKRQEILLLAQNMNYARNTAAQNLARKELRIGVVAEVCNREFGSSIINGIKFALDQLKDSKLTGYFGHLENSLSRPRVLADFRDMLNSDMDAVILFPTGPYKEYEEFNAIIEGRNIPVITINNEIPHLSCLCSIQQDGVMLGRMAG
;
A
#
# COMPACT_ATOMS: atom_id res chain seq x y z
N MET A 1 -39.21 -32.91 18.18
CA MET A 1 -38.64 -31.59 18.62
C MET A 1 -37.13 -31.68 18.46
N ASN A 2 -36.63 -31.16 17.36
CA ASN A 2 -35.19 -31.16 17.07
C ASN A 2 -34.70 -29.71 17.14
N THR A 3 -34.04 -29.37 18.21
CA THR A 3 -33.33 -28.08 18.37
C THR A 3 -31.96 -28.24 17.73
N LYS A 4 -31.83 -27.80 16.44
CA LYS A 4 -30.55 -27.59 15.81
C LYS A 4 -29.90 -26.36 16.47
N GLN A 5 -28.87 -26.61 17.27
CA GLN A 5 -27.93 -25.60 17.70
C GLN A 5 -27.17 -25.13 16.45
N GLU A 6 -27.46 -23.94 16.01
CA GLU A 6 -26.58 -23.21 15.07
C GLU A 6 -25.32 -22.85 15.85
N ALA A 7 -24.23 -23.56 15.62
CA ALA A 7 -22.90 -23.17 16.05
C ALA A 7 -22.50 -21.93 15.27
N GLY A 8 -22.77 -20.75 15.81
CA GLY A 8 -22.25 -19.49 15.32
C GLY A 8 -20.74 -19.58 15.33
N ASN A 9 -20.14 -19.32 14.17
CA ASN A 9 -18.69 -19.25 13.99
C ASN A 9 -18.18 -18.02 14.75
N GLU A 10 -18.01 -18.13 16.06
CA GLU A 10 -17.46 -17.04 16.88
C GLU A 10 -16.03 -16.79 16.45
N LYS A 11 -15.81 -15.63 15.90
CA LYS A 11 -14.52 -15.17 15.40
C LYS A 11 -13.56 -15.04 16.58
N VAL A 12 -12.49 -15.83 16.61
CA VAL A 12 -11.47 -15.78 17.66
C VAL A 12 -10.93 -14.35 17.79
N THR A 13 -10.85 -13.88 19.03
CA THR A 13 -10.44 -12.51 19.36
C THR A 13 -9.07 -12.48 20.04
N ILE A 14 -8.47 -11.29 20.13
CA ILE A 14 -7.22 -11.09 20.88
C ILE A 14 -7.39 -11.45 22.38
N TYR A 15 -8.60 -11.32 22.92
CA TYR A 15 -8.92 -11.69 24.30
C TYR A 15 -8.83 -13.21 24.52
N ASP A 16 -9.22 -14.00 23.53
CA ASP A 16 -9.18 -15.46 23.61
C ASP A 16 -7.74 -15.96 23.60
N ILE A 17 -6.88 -15.37 22.74
CA ILE A 17 -5.44 -15.65 22.74
C ILE A 17 -4.81 -15.24 24.06
N ALA A 18 -5.13 -14.06 24.60
CA ALA A 18 -4.60 -13.57 25.85
C ALA A 18 -4.94 -14.50 27.01
N ARG A 19 -6.20 -14.96 27.05
CA ARG A 19 -6.69 -15.93 28.05
C ARG A 19 -5.95 -17.24 27.96
N GLN A 20 -5.76 -17.77 26.75
CA GLN A 20 -5.10 -19.07 26.55
C GLN A 20 -3.58 -19.03 26.76
N ALA A 21 -2.93 -17.91 26.43
CA ALA A 21 -1.51 -17.69 26.68
C ALA A 21 -1.16 -17.25 28.10
N GLY A 22 -2.18 -16.97 28.96
CA GLY A 22 -2.00 -16.48 30.32
C GLY A 22 -1.31 -15.11 30.40
N VAL A 23 -1.57 -14.22 29.44
CA VAL A 23 -0.94 -12.89 29.35
C VAL A 23 -1.98 -11.80 29.11
N SER A 24 -1.57 -10.53 29.22
CA SER A 24 -2.44 -9.40 28.88
C SER A 24 -2.65 -9.27 27.36
N THR A 25 -3.75 -8.68 26.94
CA THR A 25 -4.01 -8.34 25.54
C THR A 25 -2.94 -7.43 24.95
N THR A 26 -2.34 -6.55 25.77
CA THR A 26 -1.20 -5.72 25.38
C THR A 26 0.04 -6.56 25.04
N THR A 27 0.28 -7.63 25.79
CA THR A 27 1.40 -8.56 25.52
C THR A 27 1.16 -9.33 24.23
N VAL A 28 -0.07 -9.80 23.99
CA VAL A 28 -0.44 -10.44 22.73
C VAL A 28 -0.27 -9.47 21.56
N HIS A 29 -0.74 -8.24 21.69
CA HIS A 29 -0.58 -7.21 20.67
C HIS A 29 0.90 -6.98 20.32
N LYS A 30 1.77 -6.80 21.34
CA LYS A 30 3.22 -6.63 21.13
C LYS A 30 3.86 -7.84 20.43
N ALA A 31 3.46 -9.06 20.83
CA ALA A 31 3.95 -10.29 20.22
C ALA A 31 3.58 -10.38 18.74
N LEU A 32 2.31 -10.15 18.40
CA LEU A 32 1.79 -10.20 17.02
C LEU A 32 2.37 -9.12 16.10
N HIS A 33 2.83 -7.98 16.66
CA HIS A 33 3.37 -6.85 15.89
C HIS A 33 4.90 -6.73 15.98
N GLY A 34 5.60 -7.71 16.54
CA GLY A 34 7.06 -7.68 16.61
C GLY A 34 7.63 -6.61 17.54
N GLN A 35 6.81 -5.98 18.41
CA GLN A 35 7.23 -4.89 19.27
C GLN A 35 8.12 -5.38 20.44
N LYS A 36 8.97 -4.49 20.95
CA LYS A 36 9.84 -4.77 22.10
C LYS A 36 9.02 -5.00 23.40
N GLY A 37 9.60 -5.75 24.35
CA GLY A 37 8.99 -5.99 25.65
C GLY A 37 8.25 -7.32 25.77
N VAL A 38 8.47 -8.25 24.85
CA VAL A 38 8.05 -9.66 24.92
C VAL A 38 9.26 -10.51 24.57
N SER A 39 9.55 -11.52 25.41
CA SER A 39 10.68 -12.45 25.14
C SER A 39 10.40 -13.27 23.86
N ASP A 40 11.46 -13.72 23.19
CA ASP A 40 11.32 -14.46 21.93
C ASP A 40 10.57 -15.78 22.13
N ALA A 41 10.81 -16.49 23.25
CA ALA A 41 10.10 -17.71 23.59
C ALA A 41 8.58 -17.45 23.75
N LYS A 42 8.19 -16.40 24.48
CA LYS A 42 6.77 -16.06 24.68
C LYS A 42 6.12 -15.53 23.40
N ARG A 43 6.90 -14.85 22.56
CA ARG A 43 6.44 -14.42 21.24
C ARG A 43 6.09 -15.60 20.35
N GLN A 44 6.97 -16.60 20.27
CA GLN A 44 6.75 -17.80 19.46
C GLN A 44 5.51 -18.58 19.95
N GLU A 45 5.36 -18.73 21.28
CA GLU A 45 4.19 -19.36 21.87
C GLU A 45 2.88 -18.66 21.44
N ILE A 46 2.84 -17.33 21.53
CA ILE A 46 1.66 -16.53 21.15
C ILE A 46 1.36 -16.63 19.65
N LEU A 47 2.39 -16.61 18.79
CA LEU A 47 2.22 -16.76 17.35
C LEU A 47 1.67 -18.14 16.97
N LEU A 48 2.16 -19.20 17.60
CA LEU A 48 1.65 -20.57 17.41
C LEU A 48 0.20 -20.70 17.89
N LEU A 49 -0.14 -20.13 19.04
CA LEU A 49 -1.52 -20.11 19.54
C LEU A 49 -2.45 -19.38 18.56
N ALA A 50 -2.05 -18.21 18.06
CA ALA A 50 -2.84 -17.45 17.10
C ALA A 50 -3.08 -18.24 15.81
N GLN A 51 -2.06 -18.96 15.32
CA GLN A 51 -2.17 -19.82 14.15
C GLN A 51 -3.10 -21.00 14.40
N ASN A 52 -2.94 -21.72 15.51
CA ASN A 52 -3.75 -22.89 15.83
C ASN A 52 -5.22 -22.55 16.08
N MET A 53 -5.49 -21.35 16.59
CA MET A 53 -6.84 -20.84 16.79
C MET A 53 -7.45 -20.22 15.53
N ASN A 54 -6.77 -20.24 14.39
CA ASN A 54 -7.18 -19.54 13.15
C ASN A 54 -7.53 -18.06 13.41
N TYR A 55 -6.75 -17.40 14.28
CA TYR A 55 -6.96 -16.00 14.58
C TYR A 55 -6.70 -15.14 13.35
N ALA A 56 -7.76 -14.65 12.73
CA ALA A 56 -7.66 -13.60 11.72
C ALA A 56 -7.64 -12.24 12.44
N ARG A 57 -6.56 -11.46 12.23
CA ARG A 57 -6.48 -10.09 12.76
C ARG A 57 -7.76 -9.34 12.40
N ASN A 58 -8.42 -8.76 13.37
CA ASN A 58 -9.55 -7.89 13.11
C ASN A 58 -9.05 -6.54 12.58
N THR A 59 -8.62 -6.54 11.31
CA THR A 59 -8.16 -5.34 10.61
C THR A 59 -9.28 -4.31 10.50
N ALA A 60 -10.54 -4.74 10.44
CA ALA A 60 -11.69 -3.85 10.36
C ALA A 60 -11.83 -2.95 11.60
N ALA A 61 -11.69 -3.50 12.83
CA ALA A 61 -11.74 -2.70 14.05
C ALA A 61 -10.55 -1.74 14.20
N GLN A 62 -9.36 -2.16 13.76
CA GLN A 62 -8.17 -1.30 13.74
C GLN A 62 -8.30 -0.20 12.67
N ASN A 63 -8.91 -0.51 11.54
CA ASN A 63 -9.10 0.42 10.44
C ASN A 63 -10.23 1.44 10.74
N LEU A 64 -11.17 1.14 11.66
CA LEU A 64 -12.20 2.10 12.05
C LEU A 64 -11.59 3.38 12.65
N ALA A 65 -10.48 3.26 13.37
CA ALA A 65 -9.78 4.37 14.02
C ALA A 65 -8.70 5.03 13.13
N ARG A 66 -8.37 4.44 11.96
CA ARG A 66 -7.38 5.01 11.04
C ARG A 66 -8.01 6.09 10.16
N LYS A 67 -7.26 7.15 9.89
CA LYS A 67 -7.55 8.11 8.82
C LYS A 67 -7.55 7.35 7.49
N GLU A 68 -8.45 7.70 6.59
CA GLU A 68 -8.39 7.25 5.20
C GLU A 68 -7.10 7.78 4.55
N LEU A 69 -6.38 6.90 3.86
CA LEU A 69 -5.19 7.25 3.09
C LEU A 69 -5.57 7.41 1.62
N ARG A 70 -5.26 8.58 1.08
CA ARG A 70 -5.58 8.99 -0.30
C ARG A 70 -4.32 8.89 -1.14
N ILE A 71 -4.33 7.99 -2.11
CA ILE A 71 -3.19 7.74 -3.01
C ILE A 71 -3.50 8.31 -4.38
N GLY A 72 -2.77 9.35 -4.78
CA GLY A 72 -2.81 9.88 -6.13
C GLY A 72 -2.06 8.95 -7.09
N VAL A 73 -2.59 8.73 -8.28
CA VAL A 73 -1.95 7.94 -9.35
C VAL A 73 -1.93 8.76 -10.62
N VAL A 74 -0.74 9.09 -11.09
CA VAL A 74 -0.52 9.83 -12.33
C VAL A 74 0.31 8.96 -13.27
N ALA A 75 -0.18 8.74 -14.48
CA ALA A 75 0.50 7.90 -15.45
C ALA A 75 0.44 8.52 -16.85
N GLU A 76 1.58 8.56 -17.52
CA GLU A 76 1.67 8.85 -18.94
C GLU A 76 1.67 7.52 -19.71
N VAL A 77 0.56 7.20 -20.37
CA VAL A 77 0.41 5.95 -21.10
C VAL A 77 0.87 6.11 -22.54
N CYS A 78 2.18 5.96 -22.79
CA CYS A 78 2.74 6.00 -24.15
C CYS A 78 2.51 4.70 -24.92
N ASN A 79 2.48 3.57 -24.25
CA ASN A 79 2.14 2.26 -24.80
C ASN A 79 0.86 1.77 -24.15
N ARG A 80 -0.20 1.64 -24.97
CA ARG A 80 -1.55 1.32 -24.48
C ARG A 80 -1.59 0.00 -23.70
N GLU A 81 -0.93 -1.05 -24.17
CA GLU A 81 -0.99 -2.37 -23.53
C GLU A 81 -0.17 -2.38 -22.23
N PHE A 82 1.07 -1.92 -22.29
CA PHE A 82 1.96 -1.89 -21.13
C PHE A 82 1.46 -0.95 -20.03
N GLY A 83 1.13 0.29 -20.40
CA GLY A 83 0.63 1.27 -19.42
C GLY A 83 -0.69 0.85 -18.80
N SER A 84 -1.62 0.29 -19.60
CA SER A 84 -2.89 -0.22 -19.08
C SER A 84 -2.69 -1.39 -18.11
N SER A 85 -1.72 -2.26 -18.37
CA SER A 85 -1.41 -3.39 -17.48
C SER A 85 -0.91 -2.91 -16.13
N ILE A 86 -0.03 -1.90 -16.10
CA ILE A 86 0.45 -1.29 -14.85
C ILE A 86 -0.71 -0.63 -14.09
N ILE A 87 -1.51 0.19 -14.76
CA ILE A 87 -2.65 0.88 -14.14
C ILE A 87 -3.67 -0.12 -13.59
N ASN A 88 -3.97 -1.17 -14.33
CA ASN A 88 -4.88 -2.22 -13.87
C ASN A 88 -4.30 -2.97 -12.67
N GLY A 89 -3.00 -3.22 -12.64
CA GLY A 89 -2.30 -3.78 -11.48
C GLY A 89 -2.41 -2.89 -10.24
N ILE A 90 -2.22 -1.58 -10.40
CA ILE A 90 -2.39 -0.60 -9.31
C ILE A 90 -3.84 -0.57 -8.82
N LYS A 91 -4.81 -0.50 -9.74
CA LYS A 91 -6.25 -0.54 -9.39
C LYS A 91 -6.61 -1.80 -8.62
N PHE A 92 -6.15 -2.96 -9.10
CA PHE A 92 -6.38 -4.23 -8.44
C PHE A 92 -5.78 -4.25 -7.02
N ALA A 93 -4.53 -3.81 -6.86
CA ALA A 93 -3.86 -3.76 -5.55
C ALA A 93 -4.58 -2.82 -4.57
N LEU A 94 -5.01 -1.64 -5.03
CA LEU A 94 -5.75 -0.69 -4.20
C LEU A 94 -7.14 -1.23 -3.82
N ASP A 95 -7.82 -1.94 -4.71
CA ASP A 95 -9.11 -2.59 -4.41
C ASP A 95 -8.95 -3.68 -3.34
N GLN A 96 -7.88 -4.46 -3.38
CA GLN A 96 -7.57 -5.43 -2.32
C GLN A 96 -7.29 -4.76 -0.97
N LEU A 97 -6.88 -3.51 -0.96
CA LEU A 97 -6.52 -2.74 0.23
C LEU A 97 -7.63 -1.78 0.70
N LYS A 98 -8.79 -1.76 0.06
CA LYS A 98 -9.89 -0.83 0.44
C LYS A 98 -10.37 -1.03 1.88
N ASP A 99 -10.36 -2.26 2.38
CA ASP A 99 -10.68 -2.54 3.79
C ASP A 99 -9.65 -1.94 4.76
N SER A 100 -8.48 -1.54 4.26
CA SER A 100 -7.44 -0.82 5.01
C SER A 100 -7.59 0.69 4.94
N LYS A 101 -8.73 1.20 4.45
CA LYS A 101 -9.01 2.62 4.21
C LYS A 101 -8.00 3.28 3.28
N LEU A 102 -7.59 2.56 2.23
CA LEU A 102 -6.74 3.07 1.16
C LEU A 102 -7.64 3.33 -0.06
N THR A 103 -7.65 4.58 -0.54
CA THR A 103 -8.42 4.99 -1.72
C THR A 103 -7.50 5.56 -2.78
N GLY A 104 -7.59 5.02 -4.01
CA GLY A 104 -6.83 5.51 -5.16
C GLY A 104 -7.57 6.59 -5.93
N TYR A 105 -6.89 7.69 -6.20
CA TYR A 105 -7.35 8.80 -7.04
C TYR A 105 -6.50 8.82 -8.30
N PHE A 106 -7.13 8.64 -9.44
CA PHE A 106 -6.44 8.54 -10.71
C PHE A 106 -6.56 9.85 -11.47
N GLY A 107 -5.43 10.37 -11.95
CA GLY A 107 -5.39 11.44 -12.95
C GLY A 107 -6.05 10.99 -14.26
N HIS A 108 -6.05 11.86 -15.26
CA HIS A 108 -6.62 11.51 -16.55
C HIS A 108 -5.86 10.33 -17.16
N LEU A 109 -6.56 9.25 -17.44
CA LEU A 109 -6.01 8.01 -18.02
C LEU A 109 -6.38 7.85 -19.50
N GLU A 110 -6.66 8.95 -20.19
CA GLU A 110 -7.03 8.92 -21.60
C GLU A 110 -5.86 8.57 -22.53
N ASN A 111 -6.17 7.89 -23.63
CA ASN A 111 -5.24 7.19 -24.51
C ASN A 111 -4.22 8.05 -25.30
N SER A 112 -4.14 9.33 -25.05
CA SER A 112 -3.13 10.23 -25.63
C SER A 112 -3.01 11.49 -24.78
N LEU A 113 -2.56 11.31 -23.53
CA LEU A 113 -2.26 12.48 -22.73
C LEU A 113 -1.05 13.20 -23.34
N SER A 114 -1.24 14.48 -23.65
CA SER A 114 -0.11 15.33 -23.92
C SER A 114 0.71 15.49 -22.66
N ARG A 115 2.02 15.54 -22.77
CA ARG A 115 2.92 15.72 -21.63
C ARG A 115 2.53 16.89 -20.70
N PRO A 116 2.12 18.09 -21.20
CA PRO A 116 1.63 19.16 -20.36
C PRO A 116 0.46 18.74 -19.45
N ARG A 117 -0.37 17.82 -19.92
CA ARG A 117 -1.49 17.31 -19.12
C ARG A 117 -1.02 16.43 -17.96
N VAL A 118 -0.05 15.55 -18.20
CA VAL A 118 0.52 14.69 -17.14
C VAL A 118 1.19 15.52 -16.06
N LEU A 119 1.96 16.55 -16.44
CA LEU A 119 2.58 17.47 -15.49
C LEU A 119 1.52 18.26 -14.70
N ALA A 120 0.43 18.69 -15.36
CA ALA A 120 -0.69 19.33 -14.68
C ALA A 120 -1.36 18.38 -13.69
N ASP A 121 -1.67 17.15 -14.09
CA ASP A 121 -2.26 16.14 -13.20
C ASP A 121 -1.34 15.84 -12.01
N PHE A 122 -0.02 15.75 -12.23
CA PHE A 122 0.94 15.55 -11.15
C PHE A 122 0.96 16.73 -10.18
N ARG A 123 0.98 17.96 -10.71
CA ARG A 123 0.88 19.19 -9.90
C ARG A 123 -0.40 19.22 -9.08
N ASP A 124 -1.54 18.89 -9.70
CA ASP A 124 -2.85 18.88 -9.04
C ASP A 124 -2.90 17.84 -7.93
N MET A 125 -2.35 16.64 -8.15
CA MET A 125 -2.25 15.60 -7.13
C MET A 125 -1.36 16.05 -5.96
N LEU A 126 -0.20 16.65 -6.23
CA LEU A 126 0.68 17.16 -5.19
C LEU A 126 0.07 18.32 -4.39
N ASN A 127 -0.77 19.14 -5.00
CA ASN A 127 -1.46 20.25 -4.32
C ASN A 127 -2.79 19.82 -3.66
N SER A 128 -3.30 18.65 -3.98
CA SER A 128 -4.49 18.09 -3.38
C SER A 128 -4.19 17.45 -2.02
N ASP A 129 -5.24 16.99 -1.35
CA ASP A 129 -5.14 16.35 -0.03
C ASP A 129 -4.78 14.86 -0.17
N MET A 130 -3.66 14.57 -0.84
CA MET A 130 -3.11 13.23 -1.02
C MET A 130 -2.09 12.91 0.07
N ASP A 131 -2.13 11.66 0.56
CA ASP A 131 -1.17 11.16 1.54
C ASP A 131 0.08 10.54 0.87
N ALA A 132 -0.01 10.17 -0.40
CA ALA A 132 1.11 9.75 -1.25
C ALA A 132 0.74 9.84 -2.73
N VAL A 133 1.75 9.87 -3.62
CA VAL A 133 1.54 9.88 -5.07
C VAL A 133 2.38 8.79 -5.73
N ILE A 134 1.74 8.00 -6.59
CA ILE A 134 2.38 7.07 -7.51
C ILE A 134 2.47 7.74 -8.88
N LEU A 135 3.68 7.84 -9.40
CA LEU A 135 3.97 8.46 -10.68
C LEU A 135 4.57 7.42 -11.65
N PHE A 136 3.94 7.26 -12.80
CA PHE A 136 4.52 6.53 -13.93
C PHE A 136 4.99 7.56 -14.97
N PRO A 137 6.26 7.99 -14.88
CA PRO A 137 6.78 9.07 -15.71
C PRO A 137 7.26 8.55 -17.06
N THR A 138 7.18 9.43 -18.07
CA THR A 138 7.94 9.27 -19.31
C THR A 138 8.80 10.52 -19.54
N GLY A 139 9.94 10.37 -20.22
CA GLY A 139 10.89 11.48 -20.41
C GLY A 139 10.35 12.62 -21.30
N PRO A 140 10.94 13.82 -21.32
CA PRO A 140 12.13 14.26 -20.62
C PRO A 140 11.88 14.53 -19.12
N TYR A 141 12.80 14.04 -18.25
CA TYR A 141 12.58 14.02 -16.81
C TYR A 141 12.86 15.34 -16.11
N LYS A 142 13.60 16.25 -16.73
CA LYS A 142 14.00 17.53 -16.15
C LYS A 142 12.80 18.39 -15.71
N GLU A 143 11.68 18.29 -16.40
CA GLU A 143 10.47 19.04 -16.10
C GLU A 143 9.85 18.66 -14.75
N TYR A 144 10.17 17.48 -14.20
CA TYR A 144 9.69 17.04 -12.90
C TYR A 144 10.46 17.66 -11.72
N GLU A 145 11.66 18.21 -11.95
CA GLU A 145 12.47 18.84 -10.91
C GLU A 145 11.76 20.02 -10.25
N GLU A 146 10.89 20.73 -10.99
CA GLU A 146 10.11 21.84 -10.48
C GLU A 146 9.18 21.46 -9.31
N PHE A 147 8.83 20.18 -9.18
CA PHE A 147 7.92 19.70 -8.15
C PHE A 147 8.60 19.40 -6.81
N ASN A 148 9.93 19.37 -6.74
CA ASN A 148 10.66 19.07 -5.52
C ASN A 148 10.26 19.97 -4.34
N ALA A 149 10.13 21.28 -4.60
CA ALA A 149 9.73 22.22 -3.56
C ALA A 149 8.35 21.89 -2.95
N ILE A 150 7.42 21.39 -3.77
CA ILE A 150 6.09 21.00 -3.29
C ILE A 150 6.18 19.68 -2.52
N ILE A 151 6.91 18.70 -3.07
CA ILE A 151 7.08 17.36 -2.48
C ILE A 151 7.71 17.50 -1.08
N GLU A 152 8.82 18.23 -0.98
CA GLU A 152 9.55 18.44 0.27
C GLU A 152 8.77 19.31 1.24
N GLY A 153 8.21 20.42 0.76
CA GLY A 153 7.46 21.37 1.61
C GLY A 153 6.20 20.75 2.22
N ARG A 154 5.57 19.80 1.54
CA ARG A 154 4.38 19.08 2.03
C ARG A 154 4.71 17.70 2.60
N ASN A 155 5.96 17.25 2.47
CA ASN A 155 6.42 15.93 2.88
C ASN A 155 5.53 14.80 2.30
N ILE A 156 5.20 14.89 1.01
CA ILE A 156 4.38 13.90 0.30
C ILE A 156 5.29 12.80 -0.24
N PRO A 157 5.12 11.52 0.18
CA PRO A 157 5.84 10.41 -0.41
C PRO A 157 5.47 10.25 -1.89
N VAL A 158 6.47 10.28 -2.77
CA VAL A 158 6.32 9.98 -4.20
C VAL A 158 7.01 8.67 -4.51
N ILE A 159 6.32 7.78 -5.21
CA ILE A 159 6.84 6.51 -5.71
C ILE A 159 6.82 6.57 -7.23
N THR A 160 7.96 6.31 -7.88
CA THR A 160 8.00 6.22 -9.34
C THR A 160 7.96 4.75 -9.79
N ILE A 161 7.30 4.50 -10.92
CA ILE A 161 7.19 3.17 -11.52
C ILE A 161 7.80 3.19 -12.91
N ASN A 162 8.53 2.14 -13.27
CA ASN A 162 9.19 1.88 -14.55
C ASN A 162 10.42 2.74 -14.82
N ASN A 163 10.39 4.02 -14.47
CA ASN A 163 11.53 4.92 -14.71
C ASN A 163 11.85 5.70 -13.44
N GLU A 164 13.14 5.80 -13.15
CA GLU A 164 13.66 6.74 -12.18
C GLU A 164 13.72 8.15 -12.79
N ILE A 165 13.40 9.13 -12.00
CA ILE A 165 13.55 10.54 -12.37
C ILE A 165 14.76 11.07 -11.61
N PRO A 166 15.89 11.35 -12.28
CA PRO A 166 17.05 11.95 -11.64
C PRO A 166 16.66 13.25 -10.93
N HIS A 167 17.19 13.44 -9.74
CA HIS A 167 16.98 14.65 -8.92
C HIS A 167 15.54 14.92 -8.44
N LEU A 168 14.59 14.00 -8.64
CA LEU A 168 13.28 14.11 -8.01
C LEU A 168 13.33 13.54 -6.60
N SER A 169 12.81 14.30 -5.63
CA SER A 169 12.63 13.84 -4.25
C SER A 169 11.55 12.74 -4.21
N CYS A 170 11.95 11.46 -4.34
CA CYS A 170 11.04 10.34 -4.27
C CYS A 170 11.41 9.35 -3.16
N LEU A 171 10.41 8.68 -2.61
CA LEU A 171 10.57 7.67 -1.57
C LEU A 171 11.29 6.43 -2.10
N CYS A 172 10.90 5.97 -3.28
CA CYS A 172 11.53 4.86 -4.00
C CYS A 172 11.12 4.85 -5.48
N SER A 173 11.90 4.12 -6.28
CA SER A 173 11.58 3.79 -7.68
C SER A 173 11.42 2.28 -7.84
N ILE A 174 10.32 1.85 -8.45
CA ILE A 174 10.06 0.45 -8.78
C ILE A 174 10.37 0.26 -10.26
N GLN A 175 11.42 -0.50 -10.57
CA GLN A 175 11.92 -0.67 -11.93
C GLN A 175 12.02 -2.15 -12.31
N GLN A 176 12.02 -2.42 -13.59
CA GLN A 176 12.40 -3.74 -14.09
C GLN A 176 13.93 -3.89 -14.02
N ASP A 177 14.39 -5.08 -13.67
CA ASP A 177 15.82 -5.42 -13.74
C ASP A 177 16.24 -5.58 -15.22
N GLY A 178 16.61 -4.47 -15.84
CA GLY A 178 17.02 -4.44 -17.26
C GLY A 178 18.29 -5.26 -17.54
N VAL A 179 19.17 -5.43 -16.54
CA VAL A 179 20.39 -6.26 -16.67
C VAL A 179 20.00 -7.73 -16.74
N MET A 180 19.10 -8.17 -15.86
CA MET A 180 18.59 -9.55 -15.87
C MET A 180 17.81 -9.84 -17.14
N LEU A 181 16.94 -8.92 -17.56
CA LEU A 181 16.19 -9.04 -18.82
C LEU A 181 17.12 -9.14 -20.04
N GLY A 182 18.18 -8.32 -20.11
CA GLY A 182 19.15 -8.39 -21.18
C GLY A 182 19.91 -9.73 -21.22
N ARG A 183 20.24 -10.30 -20.06
CA ARG A 183 20.88 -11.62 -19.97
C ARG A 183 19.96 -12.78 -20.37
N MET A 184 18.65 -12.62 -20.21
CA MET A 184 17.67 -13.64 -20.61
C MET A 184 17.33 -13.59 -22.11
N ALA A 185 17.56 -12.44 -22.75
CA ALA A 185 17.27 -12.23 -24.18
C ALA A 185 18.44 -12.55 -25.11
N GLY A 186 19.67 -12.70 -24.61
CA GLY A 186 20.88 -13.07 -25.34
C GLY A 186 21.37 -14.45 -25.04
#